data_4ef1e5054d7a9e1f7c2d3c64a34552e4
#
_entry.id   4ef1e5054d7a9e1f7c2d3c64a34552e4
#
_cell.length_a   1.000
_cell.length_b   1.000
_cell.length_c   1.000
_cell.angle_alpha   90.00
_cell.angle_beta   90.00
_cell.angle_gamma   90.00
#
_symmetry.space_group_name_H-M   'P 1'
#
loop_
_entity.id
_entity.type
_entity.pdbx_description
1 polymer ?
#
loop_
_entity_poly.entity_id
_entity_poly.type
_entity_poly.pdbx_seq_one_letter_code
_entity_poly.pdbx_strand_id
1 'polypeptide(L)'
;MLNCVETLITVNVFPDGAYHMKFHSEGDKKDIFDQDFPLPTNDPWLYEANENEEDSVYSITSQSVLSGITNFHSANKGPAVQRHSIIVNKKEKLLFTSYDLLKIFKGRGVSKKYPLLSKVMNNTSSDSIDLLVETEIIMYCLQMGMKNIRDKFSIKELTEKRILNHFRGVFYKAEEEGNLFGILNNTSDDKNNEFFLPRELIKTNFRPFIDILPNNYVQSCLNAMEPYIDEANITLGLNDDTFKFACTLPGQITHSNADSTSNDTLWWSFSSEEFIDEDFVIEASSIIYFKNRIQRIIVGSALIILLGLILISKQRKNS
;
A
#
# COMPACT_ATOMS: atom_id res chain seq x y z
N MET A 1 -11.79 -11.61 -20.60
CA MET A 1 -12.01 -11.92 -19.18
C MET A 1 -11.18 -10.95 -18.41
N LEU A 2 -11.77 -10.17 -17.53
CA LEU A 2 -11.07 -9.19 -16.72
C LEU A 2 -10.36 -9.97 -15.59
N ASN A 3 -9.05 -10.12 -15.70
CA ASN A 3 -8.20 -10.62 -14.61
C ASN A 3 -7.69 -9.43 -13.77
N CYS A 4 -8.58 -8.54 -13.36
CA CYS A 4 -8.21 -7.29 -12.70
C CYS A 4 -9.16 -7.07 -11.55
N VAL A 5 -8.65 -6.87 -10.36
CA VAL A 5 -9.46 -6.47 -9.20
C VAL A 5 -9.70 -4.97 -9.24
N GLU A 6 -10.96 -4.57 -9.13
CA GLU A 6 -11.34 -3.19 -8.88
C GLU A 6 -11.70 -3.01 -7.41
N THR A 7 -10.93 -2.19 -6.69
CA THR A 7 -11.18 -1.88 -5.28
C THR A 7 -11.69 -0.45 -5.10
N LEU A 8 -12.93 -0.31 -4.64
CA LEU A 8 -13.51 0.96 -4.22
C LEU A 8 -13.34 1.16 -2.70
N ILE A 9 -12.64 2.21 -2.33
CA ILE A 9 -12.47 2.63 -0.94
C ILE A 9 -13.32 3.87 -0.69
N THR A 10 -14.29 3.78 0.21
CA THR A 10 -15.15 4.92 0.56
C THR A 10 -14.89 5.38 1.98
N VAL A 11 -14.72 6.68 2.18
CA VAL A 11 -14.53 7.30 3.50
C VAL A 11 -15.54 8.43 3.69
N ASN A 12 -16.38 8.29 4.70
CA ASN A 12 -17.34 9.33 5.10
C ASN A 12 -16.96 9.87 6.47
N VAL A 13 -16.46 11.08 6.52
CA VAL A 13 -16.08 11.73 7.80
C VAL A 13 -17.29 12.41 8.43
N PHE A 14 -17.51 12.16 9.72
CA PHE A 14 -18.60 12.74 10.49
C PHE A 14 -18.18 14.04 11.19
N PRO A 15 -19.15 14.90 11.57
CA PRO A 15 -18.85 16.15 12.27
C PRO A 15 -18.15 16.00 13.63
N ASP A 16 -18.25 14.84 14.28
CA ASP A 16 -17.53 14.53 15.52
C ASP A 16 -16.05 14.16 15.30
N GLY A 17 -15.64 13.89 14.05
CA GLY A 17 -14.29 13.48 13.64
C GLY A 17 -14.11 11.96 13.53
N ALA A 18 -15.15 11.18 13.86
CA ALA A 18 -15.18 9.77 13.46
C ALA A 18 -15.37 9.66 11.94
N TYR A 19 -15.07 8.50 11.38
CA TYR A 19 -15.29 8.25 9.96
C TYR A 19 -15.72 6.80 9.72
N HIS A 20 -16.68 6.64 8.82
CA HIS A 20 -17.03 5.34 8.27
C HIS A 20 -16.12 5.04 7.08
N MET A 21 -15.49 3.89 7.10
CA MET A 21 -14.65 3.42 6.00
C MET A 21 -15.19 2.10 5.49
N LYS A 22 -15.30 2.00 4.17
CA LYS A 22 -15.74 0.80 3.47
C LYS A 22 -14.75 0.49 2.34
N PHE A 23 -14.31 -0.75 2.27
CA PHE A 23 -13.65 -1.36 1.12
C PHE A 23 -14.66 -2.22 0.40
N HIS A 24 -14.64 -2.19 -0.91
CA HIS A 24 -15.44 -3.05 -1.76
C HIS A 24 -14.59 -3.45 -2.96
N SER A 25 -14.21 -4.72 -3.03
CA SER A 25 -13.39 -5.27 -4.11
C SER A 25 -14.23 -6.23 -4.93
N GLU A 26 -14.11 -6.13 -6.24
CA GLU A 26 -14.78 -7.01 -7.21
C GLU A 26 -13.74 -7.56 -8.20
N GLY A 27 -13.85 -8.84 -8.56
CA GLY A 27 -12.94 -9.50 -9.49
C GLY A 27 -13.27 -10.99 -9.64
N ASP A 28 -12.37 -11.73 -10.23
CA ASP A 28 -12.51 -13.18 -10.21
C ASP A 28 -12.11 -13.77 -8.84
N LYS A 29 -12.49 -15.04 -8.61
CA LYS A 29 -12.28 -15.69 -7.30
C LYS A 29 -10.83 -15.75 -6.89
N LYS A 30 -9.94 -15.97 -7.84
CA LYS A 30 -8.53 -16.18 -7.59
C LYS A 30 -7.87 -14.88 -7.16
N ASP A 31 -8.09 -13.82 -7.91
CA ASP A 31 -7.47 -12.52 -7.67
C ASP A 31 -8.03 -11.84 -6.41
N ILE A 32 -9.33 -12.00 -6.12
CA ILE A 32 -9.94 -11.46 -4.89
C ILE A 32 -9.39 -12.10 -3.60
N PHE A 33 -8.96 -13.38 -3.65
CA PHE A 33 -8.51 -14.11 -2.47
C PHE A 33 -6.99 -14.31 -2.38
N ASP A 34 -6.19 -13.76 -3.30
CA ASP A 34 -4.72 -13.88 -3.29
C ASP A 34 -4.02 -13.07 -2.18
N GLN A 35 -4.75 -12.12 -1.56
CA GLN A 35 -4.30 -11.30 -0.43
C GLN A 35 -3.19 -10.29 -0.76
N ASP A 36 -2.99 -9.92 -1.99
CA ASP A 36 -2.03 -8.88 -2.39
C ASP A 36 -2.47 -7.48 -1.91
N PHE A 37 -3.79 -7.21 -1.88
CA PHE A 37 -4.39 -6.08 -1.18
C PHE A 37 -5.35 -6.57 -0.08
N PRO A 38 -4.83 -7.03 1.08
CA PRO A 38 -5.65 -7.65 2.11
C PRO A 38 -6.60 -6.66 2.76
N LEU A 39 -7.88 -7.02 2.77
CA LEU A 39 -8.92 -6.27 3.46
C LEU A 39 -8.95 -6.62 4.95
N PRO A 40 -9.23 -5.66 5.85
CA PRO A 40 -9.34 -5.94 7.27
C PRO A 40 -10.57 -6.81 7.58
N THR A 41 -10.35 -7.91 8.31
CA THR A 41 -11.40 -8.90 8.63
C THR A 41 -11.67 -9.05 10.13
N ASN A 42 -10.77 -8.49 10.98
CA ASN A 42 -10.88 -8.61 12.43
C ASN A 42 -11.71 -7.46 13.02
N ASP A 43 -12.25 -7.65 14.22
CA ASP A 43 -12.91 -6.57 14.95
C ASP A 43 -12.11 -5.25 14.91
N PRO A 44 -12.75 -4.09 14.68
CA PRO A 44 -14.20 -3.84 14.59
C PRO A 44 -14.79 -3.89 13.16
N TRP A 45 -14.22 -4.65 12.23
CA TRP A 45 -14.64 -4.70 10.84
C TRP A 45 -15.77 -5.70 10.60
N LEU A 46 -16.78 -5.27 9.86
CA LEU A 46 -17.82 -6.14 9.32
C LEU A 46 -17.36 -6.59 7.93
N TYR A 47 -17.14 -7.88 7.79
CA TYR A 47 -16.64 -8.52 6.57
C TYR A 47 -17.72 -9.40 5.94
N GLU A 48 -17.95 -9.22 4.64
CA GLU A 48 -18.90 -9.99 3.84
C GLU A 48 -18.25 -10.37 2.52
N ALA A 49 -18.38 -11.63 2.13
CA ALA A 49 -17.95 -12.12 0.81
C ALA A 49 -19.17 -12.71 0.10
N ASN A 50 -19.38 -12.30 -1.15
CA ASN A 50 -20.48 -12.74 -1.98
C ASN A 50 -19.98 -13.27 -3.32
N GLU A 51 -20.66 -14.30 -3.83
CA GLU A 51 -20.45 -14.87 -5.15
C GLU A 51 -21.70 -14.59 -6.01
N ASN A 52 -21.50 -13.98 -7.17
CA ASN A 52 -22.53 -13.90 -8.19
C ASN A 52 -22.34 -15.09 -9.15
N GLU A 53 -23.13 -16.13 -8.97
CA GLU A 53 -23.04 -17.37 -9.76
C GLU A 53 -23.32 -17.15 -11.27
N GLU A 54 -24.11 -16.12 -11.63
CA GLU A 54 -24.47 -15.85 -13.04
C GLU A 54 -23.27 -15.31 -13.83
N ASP A 55 -22.45 -14.46 -13.22
CA ASP A 55 -21.34 -13.77 -13.90
C ASP A 55 -19.95 -14.31 -13.49
N SER A 56 -19.89 -15.26 -12.56
CA SER A 56 -18.65 -15.75 -11.95
C SER A 56 -17.80 -14.61 -11.34
N VAL A 57 -18.46 -13.54 -10.87
CA VAL A 57 -17.83 -12.40 -10.21
C VAL A 57 -17.95 -12.56 -8.70
N TYR A 58 -16.85 -12.41 -8.04
CA TYR A 58 -16.76 -12.40 -6.57
C TYR A 58 -16.66 -10.97 -6.08
N SER A 59 -17.29 -10.70 -4.96
CA SER A 59 -17.13 -9.41 -4.29
C SER A 59 -16.87 -9.58 -2.81
N ILE A 60 -15.98 -8.75 -2.28
CA ILE A 60 -15.70 -8.67 -0.85
C ILE A 60 -15.99 -7.25 -0.37
N THR A 61 -16.68 -7.16 0.74
CA THR A 61 -16.92 -5.89 1.43
C THR A 61 -16.37 -5.98 2.84
N SER A 62 -15.61 -4.96 3.25
CA SER A 62 -15.14 -4.79 4.63
C SER A 62 -15.40 -3.36 5.07
N GLN A 63 -16.11 -3.15 6.17
CA GLN A 63 -16.49 -1.81 6.62
C GLN A 63 -16.43 -1.66 8.14
N SER A 64 -16.10 -0.44 8.58
CA SER A 64 -16.04 -0.09 10.02
C SER A 64 -16.22 1.40 10.27
N VAL A 65 -16.54 1.75 11.50
CA VAL A 65 -16.49 3.15 12.00
C VAL A 65 -15.27 3.31 12.87
N LEU A 66 -14.41 4.26 12.51
CA LEU A 66 -13.09 4.46 13.05
C LEU A 66 -12.90 5.91 13.51
N SER A 67 -11.79 6.20 14.19
CA SER A 67 -11.42 7.57 14.58
C SER A 67 -9.91 7.76 14.61
N GLY A 68 -9.47 9.00 14.32
CA GLY A 68 -8.05 9.38 14.39
C GLY A 68 -7.19 8.68 13.36
N ILE A 69 -6.15 7.97 13.81
CA ILE A 69 -5.17 7.28 12.96
C ILE A 69 -5.47 5.79 12.93
N THR A 70 -5.61 5.25 11.73
CA THR A 70 -5.74 3.80 11.52
C THR A 70 -4.65 3.33 10.55
N ASN A 71 -3.89 2.34 10.99
CA ASN A 71 -2.88 1.67 10.18
C ASN A 71 -3.42 0.30 9.78
N PHE A 72 -3.37 0.01 8.49
CA PHE A 72 -3.76 -1.28 7.94
C PHE A 72 -2.52 -2.13 7.76
N HIS A 73 -2.55 -3.30 8.38
CA HIS A 73 -1.51 -4.31 8.26
C HIS A 73 -2.20 -5.63 7.97
N SER A 74 -1.69 -6.38 7.02
CA SER A 74 -2.15 -7.76 6.87
C SER A 74 -1.84 -8.56 8.12
N ALA A 75 -2.69 -9.54 8.40
CA ALA A 75 -2.47 -10.51 9.49
C ALA A 75 -1.20 -11.35 9.28
N ASN A 76 -0.72 -11.45 8.05
CA ASN A 76 0.50 -12.16 7.70
C ASN A 76 1.73 -11.28 7.97
N LYS A 77 2.56 -11.75 8.88
CA LYS A 77 3.73 -11.07 9.42
C LYS A 77 4.87 -11.07 8.40
N GLY A 78 4.98 -10.04 7.58
CA GLY A 78 6.12 -9.94 6.67
C GLY A 78 6.29 -8.53 6.10
N PRO A 79 7.40 -8.25 5.44
CA PRO A 79 7.57 -7.02 4.64
C PRO A 79 6.63 -6.97 3.43
N ALA A 80 6.00 -8.11 3.11
CA ALA A 80 5.19 -8.38 1.94
C ALA A 80 3.93 -7.52 1.82
N VAL A 81 3.41 -7.04 2.91
CA VAL A 81 2.08 -6.45 2.96
C VAL A 81 2.07 -5.05 2.39
N GLN A 82 1.09 -4.79 1.52
CA GLN A 82 0.74 -3.42 1.16
C GLN A 82 0.39 -2.64 2.45
N ARG A 83 1.28 -1.74 2.85
CA ARG A 83 1.07 -0.90 4.02
C ARG A 83 0.35 0.36 3.61
N HIS A 84 -0.78 0.61 4.23
CA HIS A 84 -1.48 1.85 4.04
C HIS A 84 -2.05 2.36 5.37
N SER A 85 -2.21 3.67 5.47
CA SER A 85 -2.73 4.32 6.67
C SER A 85 -3.73 5.40 6.29
N ILE A 86 -4.64 5.68 7.19
CA ILE A 86 -5.54 6.83 7.09
C ILE A 86 -5.46 7.63 8.39
N ILE A 87 -5.46 8.94 8.26
CA ILE A 87 -5.43 9.88 9.36
C ILE A 87 -6.58 10.86 9.13
N VAL A 88 -7.49 10.94 10.08
CA VAL A 88 -8.55 11.95 10.10
C VAL A 88 -8.37 12.79 11.35
N ASN A 89 -8.06 14.06 11.14
CA ASN A 89 -7.88 15.04 12.22
C ASN A 89 -8.99 16.07 12.21
N LYS A 90 -9.65 16.24 13.37
CA LYS A 90 -10.58 17.34 13.64
C LYS A 90 -9.90 18.36 14.52
N LYS A 91 -9.96 19.64 14.13
CA LYS A 91 -9.46 20.76 14.95
C LYS A 91 -10.54 21.82 15.12
N GLU A 92 -11.03 21.99 16.33
CA GLU A 92 -11.99 23.03 16.65
C GLU A 92 -11.27 24.33 17.02
N LYS A 93 -11.65 25.44 16.36
CA LYS A 93 -11.18 26.80 16.63
C LYS A 93 -12.36 27.69 17.02
N LEU A 94 -12.08 28.93 17.40
CA LEU A 94 -13.10 29.86 17.87
C LEU A 94 -14.25 30.08 16.86
N LEU A 95 -13.92 30.19 15.57
CA LEU A 95 -14.85 30.56 14.51
C LEU A 95 -15.22 29.42 13.56
N PHE A 96 -14.47 28.32 13.59
CA PHE A 96 -14.66 27.20 12.69
C PHE A 96 -14.10 25.88 13.25
N THR A 97 -14.55 24.78 12.69
CA THR A 97 -13.91 23.47 12.82
C THR A 97 -13.28 23.08 11.49
N SER A 98 -12.04 22.65 11.49
CA SER A 98 -11.39 22.06 10.31
C SER A 98 -11.30 20.53 10.45
N TYR A 99 -11.36 19.89 9.30
CA TYR A 99 -11.14 18.45 9.12
C TYR A 99 -10.05 18.25 8.10
N ASP A 100 -9.04 17.44 8.44
CA ASP A 100 -7.94 17.08 7.56
C ASP A 100 -7.94 15.58 7.39
N LEU A 101 -7.99 15.10 6.15
CA LEU A 101 -7.83 13.71 5.78
C LEU A 101 -6.51 13.53 5.07
N LEU A 102 -5.77 12.50 5.48
CA LEU A 102 -4.55 12.04 4.85
C LEU A 102 -4.59 10.51 4.72
N LYS A 103 -4.54 10.00 3.50
CA LYS A 103 -4.42 8.56 3.20
C LYS A 103 -3.11 8.34 2.49
N ILE A 104 -2.32 7.38 2.98
CA ILE A 104 -1.01 7.08 2.43
C ILE A 104 -0.95 5.61 2.05
N PHE A 105 -0.64 5.32 0.79
CA PHE A 105 -0.22 4.02 0.31
C PHE A 105 1.29 4.02 0.22
N LYS A 106 1.94 3.12 0.96
CA LYS A 106 3.40 3.09 1.03
C LYS A 106 4.00 2.52 -0.25
N GLY A 107 4.98 3.25 -0.78
CA GLY A 107 5.76 2.82 -1.93
C GLY A 107 6.49 1.50 -1.67
N ARG A 108 6.53 0.65 -2.68
CA ARG A 108 7.13 -0.68 -2.62
C ARG A 108 8.63 -0.66 -2.92
N GLY A 109 9.12 0.40 -3.59
CA GLY A 109 10.53 0.58 -3.96
C GLY A 109 11.01 -0.47 -4.96
N VAL A 110 10.20 -0.78 -5.96
CA VAL A 110 10.44 -1.83 -6.96
C VAL A 110 11.67 -1.52 -7.80
N SER A 111 11.84 -0.28 -8.26
CA SER A 111 12.98 0.13 -9.06
C SER A 111 14.32 -0.08 -8.35
N LYS A 112 14.32 0.02 -7.03
CA LYS A 112 15.51 -0.21 -6.20
C LYS A 112 15.76 -1.68 -5.89
N LYS A 113 14.70 -2.47 -5.72
CA LYS A 113 14.78 -3.91 -5.37
C LYS A 113 14.93 -4.77 -6.61
N TYR A 114 14.16 -4.46 -7.64
CA TYR A 114 13.99 -5.21 -8.88
C TYR A 114 14.05 -4.26 -10.09
N PRO A 115 15.24 -3.71 -10.45
CA PRO A 115 15.37 -2.73 -11.54
C PRO A 115 14.90 -3.24 -12.90
N LEU A 116 15.02 -4.53 -13.20
CA LEU A 116 14.54 -5.11 -14.45
C LEU A 116 13.01 -5.23 -14.45
N LEU A 117 12.42 -5.72 -13.35
CA LEU A 117 10.98 -5.77 -13.17
C LEU A 117 10.35 -4.38 -13.34
N SER A 118 10.95 -3.36 -12.72
CA SER A 118 10.49 -1.98 -12.87
C SER A 118 10.45 -1.51 -14.33
N LYS A 119 11.43 -1.91 -15.15
CA LYS A 119 11.44 -1.58 -16.59
C LYS A 119 10.33 -2.30 -17.36
N VAL A 120 10.05 -3.55 -17.02
CA VAL A 120 8.96 -4.34 -17.63
C VAL A 120 7.62 -3.69 -17.29
N MET A 121 7.37 -3.41 -16.01
CA MET A 121 6.13 -2.79 -15.54
C MET A 121 5.86 -1.41 -16.18
N ASN A 122 6.93 -0.64 -16.44
CA ASN A 122 6.83 0.67 -17.13
C ASN A 122 6.83 0.56 -18.67
N ASN A 123 6.65 -0.63 -19.25
CA ASN A 123 6.67 -0.87 -20.70
C ASN A 123 7.91 -0.30 -21.41
N THR A 124 9.04 -0.22 -20.72
CA THR A 124 10.32 0.29 -21.27
C THR A 124 11.29 -0.83 -21.63
N SER A 125 10.84 -2.10 -21.56
CA SER A 125 11.64 -3.29 -21.78
C SER A 125 11.57 -3.81 -23.22
N SER A 126 12.61 -4.55 -23.64
CA SER A 126 12.60 -5.43 -24.81
C SER A 126 12.38 -6.87 -24.36
N ASP A 127 11.83 -7.72 -25.22
CA ASP A 127 11.53 -9.15 -24.96
C ASP A 127 12.68 -9.93 -24.29
N SER A 128 13.93 -9.49 -24.48
CA SER A 128 15.10 -10.10 -23.85
C SER A 128 15.29 -9.75 -22.37
N ILE A 129 14.60 -8.74 -21.85
CA ILE A 129 14.69 -8.32 -20.44
C ILE A 129 13.72 -9.14 -19.60
N ASP A 130 12.57 -9.51 -20.15
CA ASP A 130 11.52 -10.26 -19.45
C ASP A 130 12.06 -11.61 -18.92
N LEU A 131 12.96 -12.24 -19.66
CA LEU A 131 13.61 -13.49 -19.25
C LEU A 131 14.51 -13.34 -18.00
N LEU A 132 15.06 -12.16 -17.71
CA LEU A 132 16.01 -11.94 -16.62
C LEU A 132 15.35 -11.47 -15.32
N VAL A 133 14.07 -11.09 -15.35
CA VAL A 133 13.35 -10.53 -14.21
C VAL A 133 13.27 -11.51 -13.04
N GLU A 134 13.02 -12.74 -13.35
CA GLU A 134 12.81 -13.78 -12.34
C GLU A 134 14.13 -14.18 -11.67
N THR A 135 15.22 -14.25 -12.45
CA THR A 135 16.57 -14.37 -11.86
C THR A 135 16.88 -13.20 -10.94
N GLU A 136 16.51 -11.97 -11.32
CA GLU A 136 16.69 -10.79 -10.48
C GLU A 136 15.95 -10.92 -9.15
N ILE A 137 14.67 -11.30 -9.19
CA ILE A 137 13.84 -11.49 -8.01
C ILE A 137 14.43 -12.54 -7.06
N ILE A 138 14.76 -13.74 -7.59
CA ILE A 138 15.34 -14.80 -6.76
C ILE A 138 16.68 -14.36 -6.15
N MET A 139 17.53 -13.70 -6.94
CA MET A 139 18.82 -13.20 -6.45
C MET A 139 18.66 -12.15 -5.34
N TYR A 140 17.68 -11.25 -5.47
CA TYR A 140 17.35 -10.31 -4.41
C TYR A 140 16.87 -11.03 -3.15
N CYS A 141 15.93 -11.99 -3.26
CA CYS A 141 15.42 -12.76 -2.14
C CYS A 141 16.55 -13.56 -1.45
N LEU A 142 17.44 -14.19 -2.21
CA LEU A 142 18.61 -14.91 -1.68
C LEU A 142 19.54 -13.95 -0.93
N GLN A 143 19.87 -12.80 -1.52
CA GLN A 143 20.72 -11.79 -0.89
C GLN A 143 20.13 -11.28 0.43
N MET A 144 18.83 -11.01 0.46
CA MET A 144 18.13 -10.54 1.65
C MET A 144 17.98 -11.63 2.71
N GLY A 145 17.69 -12.88 2.30
CA GLY A 145 17.68 -14.03 3.20
C GLY A 145 19.02 -14.25 3.89
N MET A 146 20.11 -14.25 3.13
CA MET A 146 21.48 -14.34 3.67
C MET A 146 21.81 -13.18 4.62
N LYS A 147 21.45 -11.95 4.25
CA LYS A 147 21.66 -10.76 5.08
C LYS A 147 20.94 -10.87 6.43
N ASN A 148 19.70 -11.36 6.45
CA ASN A 148 18.91 -11.49 7.67
C ASN A 148 19.47 -12.51 8.67
N ILE A 149 20.17 -13.52 8.19
CA ILE A 149 20.77 -14.54 9.06
C ILE A 149 22.25 -14.31 9.33
N ARG A 150 22.85 -13.28 8.75
CA ARG A 150 24.31 -12.99 8.85
C ARG A 150 24.80 -12.97 10.29
N ASP A 151 24.13 -12.21 11.14
CA ASP A 151 24.54 -12.03 12.54
C ASP A 151 24.45 -13.34 13.34
N LYS A 152 23.44 -14.17 13.02
CA LYS A 152 23.23 -15.47 13.65
C LYS A 152 24.35 -16.46 13.36
N PHE A 153 24.88 -16.43 12.12
CA PHE A 153 25.84 -17.43 11.65
C PHE A 153 27.27 -16.89 11.45
N SER A 154 27.48 -15.58 11.64
CA SER A 154 28.78 -14.92 11.53
C SER A 154 29.55 -15.24 10.24
N ILE A 155 28.84 -15.30 9.11
CA ILE A 155 29.44 -15.60 7.81
C ILE A 155 30.25 -14.40 7.32
N LYS A 156 31.45 -14.69 6.78
CA LYS A 156 32.31 -13.65 6.19
C LYS A 156 31.69 -13.09 4.92
N GLU A 157 31.73 -11.79 4.75
CA GLU A 157 31.22 -11.10 3.54
C GLU A 157 31.78 -11.67 2.23
N LEU A 158 33.04 -12.07 2.22
CA LEU A 158 33.66 -12.69 1.05
C LEU A 158 33.00 -14.04 0.70
N THR A 159 32.61 -14.82 1.70
CA THR A 159 31.88 -16.08 1.50
C THR A 159 30.50 -15.82 0.91
N GLU A 160 29.77 -14.84 1.44
CA GLU A 160 28.46 -14.44 0.88
C GLU A 160 28.58 -14.00 -0.58
N LYS A 161 29.57 -13.15 -0.90
CA LYS A 161 29.81 -12.74 -2.30
C LYS A 161 30.12 -13.93 -3.23
N ARG A 162 30.88 -14.92 -2.76
CA ARG A 162 31.16 -16.16 -3.54
C ARG A 162 29.89 -16.96 -3.76
N ILE A 163 29.04 -17.12 -2.75
CA ILE A 163 27.75 -17.79 -2.86
C ILE A 163 26.87 -17.07 -3.87
N LEU A 164 26.66 -15.76 -3.72
CA LEU A 164 25.83 -14.97 -4.63
C LEU A 164 26.33 -15.02 -6.08
N ASN A 165 27.64 -14.95 -6.32
CA ASN A 165 28.19 -15.06 -7.67
C ASN A 165 27.98 -16.46 -8.28
N HIS A 166 28.11 -17.52 -7.47
CA HIS A 166 27.80 -18.89 -7.91
C HIS A 166 26.33 -19.01 -8.31
N PHE A 167 25.40 -18.58 -7.44
CA PHE A 167 23.96 -18.64 -7.72
C PHE A 167 23.56 -17.82 -8.95
N ARG A 168 24.16 -16.65 -9.13
CA ARG A 168 23.93 -15.84 -10.33
C ARG A 168 24.27 -16.62 -11.61
N GLY A 169 25.41 -17.28 -11.64
CA GLY A 169 25.80 -18.14 -12.78
C GLY A 169 24.87 -19.32 -12.99
N VAL A 170 24.39 -19.94 -11.90
CA VAL A 170 23.43 -21.05 -11.95
C VAL A 170 22.08 -20.60 -12.51
N PHE A 171 21.54 -19.50 -12.02
CA PHE A 171 20.23 -19.03 -12.43
C PHE A 171 20.25 -18.53 -13.88
N TYR A 172 21.25 -17.74 -14.29
CA TYR A 172 21.38 -17.34 -15.69
C TYR A 172 21.46 -18.53 -16.63
N LYS A 173 22.24 -19.57 -16.26
CA LYS A 173 22.34 -20.76 -17.08
C LYS A 173 21.03 -21.53 -17.15
N ALA A 174 20.32 -21.67 -16.03
CA ALA A 174 19.03 -22.34 -15.98
C ALA A 174 17.98 -21.60 -16.82
N GLU A 175 18.04 -20.29 -16.84
CA GLU A 175 17.16 -19.44 -17.63
C GLU A 175 17.45 -19.55 -19.13
N GLU A 176 18.73 -19.50 -19.54
CA GLU A 176 19.12 -19.71 -20.94
C GLU A 176 18.71 -21.10 -21.46
N GLU A 177 18.72 -22.13 -20.60
CA GLU A 177 18.29 -23.48 -20.91
C GLU A 177 16.76 -23.66 -20.85
N GLY A 178 16.00 -22.63 -20.49
CA GLY A 178 14.56 -22.69 -20.29
C GLY A 178 14.12 -23.55 -19.08
N ASN A 179 15.06 -23.88 -18.18
CA ASN A 179 14.85 -24.83 -17.09
C ASN A 179 14.52 -24.15 -15.74
N LEU A 180 14.71 -22.83 -15.61
CA LEU A 180 14.42 -22.15 -14.35
C LEU A 180 12.91 -22.21 -14.04
N PHE A 181 12.07 -22.17 -15.07
CA PHE A 181 10.61 -22.26 -15.05
C PHE A 181 10.06 -23.57 -15.58
N GLY A 182 10.79 -24.28 -16.43
CA GLY A 182 10.42 -25.64 -16.86
C GLY A 182 10.28 -26.60 -15.68
N ILE A 183 11.00 -26.36 -14.59
CA ILE A 183 10.84 -27.09 -13.32
C ILE A 183 9.57 -26.65 -12.59
N LEU A 184 9.15 -25.40 -12.74
CA LEU A 184 7.96 -24.84 -12.09
C LEU A 184 6.68 -25.14 -12.87
N ASN A 185 6.74 -25.12 -14.20
CA ASN A 185 5.58 -25.39 -15.05
C ASN A 185 5.21 -26.88 -15.20
N ASN A 186 6.09 -27.81 -14.80
CA ASN A 186 5.81 -29.24 -14.90
C ASN A 186 5.14 -29.87 -13.69
N THR A 187 4.84 -29.11 -12.64
CA THR A 187 4.29 -29.65 -11.39
C THR A 187 2.86 -29.29 -11.08
N SER A 188 2.22 -28.42 -11.87
CA SER A 188 0.78 -28.13 -11.65
C SER A 188 0.09 -27.70 -12.93
N ASP A 189 -1.09 -28.33 -13.19
CA ASP A 189 -2.10 -27.86 -14.15
C ASP A 189 -2.70 -26.49 -13.73
N ASP A 190 -2.33 -25.97 -12.58
CA ASP A 190 -2.72 -24.65 -12.09
C ASP A 190 -1.76 -23.59 -12.65
N LYS A 191 -2.26 -22.85 -13.62
CA LYS A 191 -1.64 -21.62 -14.15
C LYS A 191 -1.68 -20.49 -13.12
N ASN A 192 -1.18 -20.72 -11.91
CA ASN A 192 -1.00 -19.68 -10.93
C ASN A 192 0.24 -18.89 -11.28
N ASN A 193 0.12 -17.60 -11.52
CA ASN A 193 1.23 -16.67 -11.73
C ASN A 193 2.06 -16.44 -10.45
N GLU A 194 1.91 -17.30 -9.43
CA GLU A 194 2.70 -17.23 -8.22
C GLU A 194 4.14 -17.64 -8.49
N PHE A 195 5.03 -16.79 -8.04
CA PHE A 195 6.46 -17.04 -8.08
C PHE A 195 6.85 -18.03 -6.97
N PHE A 196 7.16 -19.26 -7.34
CA PHE A 196 7.56 -20.29 -6.40
C PHE A 196 9.07 -20.27 -6.15
N LEU A 197 9.45 -20.32 -4.87
CA LEU A 197 10.85 -20.49 -4.50
C LEU A 197 11.37 -21.86 -4.94
N PRO A 198 12.37 -21.95 -5.85
CA PRO A 198 12.95 -23.21 -6.30
C PRO A 198 13.85 -23.82 -5.20
N ARG A 199 13.25 -24.25 -4.07
CA ARG A 199 13.94 -24.68 -2.84
C ARG A 199 14.96 -25.78 -3.10
N GLU A 200 14.63 -26.78 -3.91
CA GLU A 200 15.54 -27.89 -4.20
C GLU A 200 16.70 -27.46 -5.09
N LEU A 201 16.46 -26.57 -6.05
CA LEU A 201 17.53 -25.97 -6.85
C LEU A 201 18.51 -25.20 -5.96
N ILE A 202 17.97 -24.37 -5.05
CA ILE A 202 18.78 -23.59 -4.10
C ILE A 202 19.56 -24.52 -3.18
N LYS A 203 18.94 -25.51 -2.54
CA LYS A 203 19.62 -26.48 -1.67
C LYS A 203 20.75 -27.20 -2.39
N THR A 204 20.49 -27.68 -3.60
CA THR A 204 21.47 -28.39 -4.40
C THR A 204 22.69 -27.54 -4.71
N ASN A 205 22.47 -26.27 -5.03
CA ASN A 205 23.54 -25.35 -5.38
C ASN A 205 24.27 -24.73 -4.19
N PHE A 206 23.82 -24.97 -2.95
CA PHE A 206 24.62 -24.74 -1.75
C PHE A 206 25.65 -25.83 -1.48
N ARG A 207 25.57 -27.04 -2.11
CA ARG A 207 26.49 -28.17 -1.88
C ARG A 207 27.98 -27.79 -1.96
N PRO A 208 28.46 -26.98 -2.93
CA PRO A 208 29.86 -26.59 -3.01
C PRO A 208 30.37 -25.78 -1.79
N PHE A 209 29.47 -25.30 -0.95
CA PHE A 209 29.81 -24.46 0.20
C PHE A 209 29.54 -25.15 1.54
N ILE A 210 29.06 -26.41 1.54
CA ILE A 210 28.56 -27.07 2.75
C ILE A 210 29.64 -27.23 3.83
N ASP A 211 30.88 -27.43 3.43
CA ASP A 211 32.02 -27.62 4.34
C ASP A 211 32.46 -26.33 5.04
N ILE A 212 32.07 -25.18 4.51
CA ILE A 212 32.41 -23.87 5.06
C ILE A 212 31.23 -23.14 5.69
N LEU A 213 30.03 -23.71 5.54
CA LEU A 213 28.81 -23.16 6.10
C LEU A 213 28.46 -23.84 7.43
N PRO A 214 27.96 -23.08 8.41
CA PRO A 214 27.47 -23.66 9.66
C PRO A 214 26.28 -24.61 9.43
N ASN A 215 26.12 -25.56 10.34
CA ASN A 215 24.94 -26.43 10.35
C ASN A 215 23.66 -25.60 10.33
N ASN A 216 22.65 -26.06 9.60
CA ASN A 216 21.35 -25.44 9.41
C ASN A 216 21.37 -24.07 8.69
N TYR A 217 22.51 -23.59 8.19
CA TYR A 217 22.59 -22.32 7.45
C TYR A 217 21.65 -22.28 6.26
N VAL A 218 21.71 -23.32 5.41
CA VAL A 218 20.90 -23.40 4.17
C VAL A 218 19.40 -23.35 4.48
N GLN A 219 18.94 -24.15 5.46
CA GLN A 219 17.54 -24.13 5.85
C GLN A 219 17.11 -22.79 6.45
N SER A 220 17.96 -22.20 7.28
CA SER A 220 17.69 -20.86 7.84
C SER A 220 17.66 -19.78 6.75
N CYS A 221 18.51 -19.90 5.73
CA CYS A 221 18.52 -18.99 4.59
C CYS A 221 17.21 -19.10 3.79
N LEU A 222 16.77 -20.31 3.45
CA LEU A 222 15.51 -20.54 2.75
C LEU A 222 14.32 -19.96 3.52
N ASN A 223 14.24 -20.21 4.82
CA ASN A 223 13.15 -19.65 5.65
C ASN A 223 13.23 -18.12 5.73
N ALA A 224 14.43 -17.54 5.69
CA ALA A 224 14.62 -16.10 5.71
C ALA A 224 14.34 -15.43 4.35
N MET A 225 14.29 -16.20 3.26
CA MET A 225 13.91 -15.74 1.92
C MET A 225 12.38 -15.61 1.77
N GLU A 226 11.60 -16.46 2.44
CA GLU A 226 10.13 -16.53 2.26
C GLU A 226 9.43 -15.18 2.32
N PRO A 227 9.68 -14.31 3.32
CA PRO A 227 9.00 -13.01 3.37
C PRO A 227 9.29 -12.10 2.17
N TYR A 228 10.42 -12.29 1.49
CA TYR A 228 10.78 -11.52 0.29
C TYR A 228 10.18 -12.11 -0.98
N ILE A 229 9.99 -13.43 -1.02
CA ILE A 229 9.22 -14.10 -2.08
C ILE A 229 7.76 -13.67 -2.02
N ASP A 230 7.15 -13.69 -0.82
CA ASP A 230 5.79 -13.22 -0.61
C ASP A 230 5.64 -11.75 -1.04
N GLU A 231 6.64 -10.91 -0.72
CA GLU A 231 6.65 -9.51 -1.18
C GLU A 231 6.72 -9.39 -2.71
N ALA A 232 7.52 -10.21 -3.36
CA ALA A 232 7.63 -10.23 -4.81
C ALA A 232 6.31 -10.68 -5.46
N ASN A 233 5.68 -11.74 -4.94
CA ASN A 233 4.38 -12.22 -5.40
C ASN A 233 3.31 -11.15 -5.31
N ILE A 234 3.17 -10.50 -4.15
CA ILE A 234 2.23 -9.38 -3.96
C ILE A 234 2.54 -8.23 -4.92
N THR A 235 3.82 -7.94 -5.18
CA THR A 235 4.19 -6.87 -6.12
C THR A 235 3.79 -7.22 -7.55
N LEU A 236 3.88 -8.48 -7.94
CA LEU A 236 3.46 -8.96 -9.26
C LEU A 236 1.93 -9.03 -9.36
N GLY A 237 1.24 -9.50 -8.31
CA GLY A 237 -0.22 -9.58 -8.26
C GLY A 237 -0.88 -8.20 -8.35
N LEU A 238 -0.37 -7.22 -7.64
CA LEU A 238 -0.89 -5.85 -7.66
C LEU A 238 -0.75 -5.12 -9.02
N ASN A 239 0.01 -5.67 -9.97
CA ASN A 239 0.38 -4.93 -11.18
C ASN A 239 -0.81 -4.53 -12.08
N ASP A 240 -1.90 -5.30 -12.05
CA ASP A 240 -3.13 -5.05 -12.81
C ASP A 240 -4.31 -4.53 -11.98
N ASP A 241 -4.10 -4.31 -10.67
CA ASP A 241 -5.14 -3.80 -9.79
C ASP A 241 -5.42 -2.31 -9.98
N THR A 242 -6.72 -2.00 -9.92
CA THR A 242 -7.21 -0.63 -10.00
C THR A 242 -7.94 -0.21 -8.72
N PHE A 243 -7.75 1.02 -8.34
CA PHE A 243 -8.28 1.57 -7.12
C PHE A 243 -9.10 2.83 -7.39
N LYS A 244 -10.25 2.92 -6.74
CA LYS A 244 -11.04 4.14 -6.65
C LYS A 244 -11.16 4.54 -5.18
N PHE A 245 -10.87 5.79 -4.88
CA PHE A 245 -11.05 6.32 -3.54
C PHE A 245 -12.09 7.44 -3.57
N ALA A 246 -13.11 7.33 -2.73
CA ALA A 246 -14.19 8.30 -2.59
C ALA A 246 -14.21 8.85 -1.17
N CYS A 247 -14.22 10.17 -1.02
CA CYS A 247 -14.24 10.81 0.29
C CYS A 247 -15.29 11.92 0.39
N THR A 248 -16.06 11.91 1.48
CA THR A 248 -16.88 13.04 1.89
C THR A 248 -16.35 13.62 3.20
N LEU A 249 -16.19 14.94 3.24
CA LEU A 249 -15.79 15.70 4.43
C LEU A 249 -16.90 16.64 4.85
N PRO A 250 -17.11 16.85 6.15
CA PRO A 250 -18.13 17.79 6.63
C PRO A 250 -17.73 19.24 6.34
N GLY A 251 -18.65 20.04 5.79
CA GLY A 251 -18.44 21.46 5.53
C GLY A 251 -17.93 21.77 4.12
N GLN A 252 -17.26 22.90 3.97
CA GLN A 252 -16.75 23.38 2.68
C GLN A 252 -15.33 22.84 2.47
N ILE A 253 -15.08 22.22 1.33
CA ILE A 253 -13.73 21.79 0.93
C ILE A 253 -12.85 23.01 0.72
N THR A 254 -11.67 23.01 1.31
CA THR A 254 -10.68 24.11 1.22
C THR A 254 -9.42 23.71 0.48
N HIS A 255 -9.10 22.42 0.51
CA HIS A 255 -7.97 21.84 -0.19
C HIS A 255 -8.24 20.38 -0.55
N SER A 256 -7.76 19.92 -1.69
CA SER A 256 -7.76 18.52 -2.09
C SER A 256 -6.83 18.33 -3.28
N ASN A 257 -6.22 17.15 -3.37
CA ASN A 257 -5.55 16.66 -4.57
C ASN A 257 -6.42 15.66 -5.37
N ALA A 258 -7.74 15.70 -5.19
CA ALA A 258 -8.68 14.83 -5.90
C ALA A 258 -8.68 15.06 -7.40
N ASP A 259 -8.86 14.01 -8.19
CA ASP A 259 -9.00 14.07 -9.65
C ASP A 259 -10.30 14.78 -10.05
N SER A 260 -11.37 14.56 -9.25
CA SER A 260 -12.68 15.15 -9.52
C SER A 260 -13.51 15.32 -8.26
N THR A 261 -14.56 16.15 -8.36
CA THR A 261 -15.55 16.34 -7.31
C THR A 261 -16.94 16.21 -7.88
N SER A 262 -17.77 15.38 -7.29
CA SER A 262 -19.17 15.19 -7.69
C SER A 262 -20.07 14.99 -6.46
N ASN A 263 -21.15 15.76 -6.34
CA ASN A 263 -22.10 15.69 -5.23
C ASN A 263 -21.42 15.73 -3.83
N ASP A 264 -20.52 16.68 -3.62
CA ASP A 264 -19.73 16.86 -2.38
C ASP A 264 -18.78 15.68 -2.05
N THR A 265 -18.62 14.73 -2.98
CA THR A 265 -17.68 13.62 -2.89
C THR A 265 -16.45 13.92 -3.72
N LEU A 266 -15.29 13.79 -3.10
CA LEU A 266 -13.98 13.85 -3.73
C LEU A 266 -13.62 12.46 -4.25
N TRP A 267 -13.08 12.38 -5.48
CA TRP A 267 -12.75 11.14 -6.15
C TRP A 267 -11.31 11.10 -6.60
N TRP A 268 -10.65 9.97 -6.39
CA TRP A 268 -9.34 9.61 -6.93
C TRP A 268 -9.47 8.26 -7.64
N SER A 269 -8.78 8.13 -8.77
CA SER A 269 -8.66 6.88 -9.52
C SER A 269 -7.19 6.64 -9.81
N PHE A 270 -6.65 5.52 -9.37
CA PHE A 270 -5.24 5.20 -9.48
C PHE A 270 -5.04 3.69 -9.60
N SER A 271 -3.88 3.28 -10.10
CA SER A 271 -3.43 1.88 -10.13
C SER A 271 -2.30 1.65 -9.13
N SER A 272 -1.83 0.43 -9.05
CA SER A 272 -0.65 0.09 -8.25
C SER A 272 0.61 0.82 -8.72
N GLU A 273 0.68 1.26 -9.97
CA GLU A 273 1.81 2.00 -10.54
C GLU A 273 2.14 3.26 -9.72
N GLU A 274 1.11 3.93 -9.16
CA GLU A 274 1.25 5.16 -8.39
C GLU A 274 2.06 4.98 -7.09
N PHE A 275 2.06 3.76 -6.51
CA PHE A 275 2.81 3.44 -5.28
C PHE A 275 3.83 2.32 -5.45
N ILE A 276 4.22 2.02 -6.70
CA ILE A 276 5.21 0.99 -6.99
C ILE A 276 6.60 1.34 -6.44
N ASP A 277 6.98 2.60 -6.47
CA ASP A 277 8.25 3.08 -5.97
C ASP A 277 8.11 4.02 -4.77
N GLU A 278 7.32 5.05 -4.88
CA GLU A 278 7.15 6.10 -3.89
C GLU A 278 5.78 6.03 -3.21
N ASP A 279 5.64 6.73 -2.09
CA ASP A 279 4.36 6.81 -1.38
C ASP A 279 3.33 7.55 -2.23
N PHE A 280 2.16 6.95 -2.46
CA PHE A 280 1.01 7.63 -3.04
C PHE A 280 0.17 8.25 -1.93
N VAL A 281 -0.10 9.55 -2.04
CA VAL A 281 -0.74 10.35 -0.99
C VAL A 281 -2.04 10.96 -1.50
N ILE A 282 -3.12 10.68 -0.79
CA ILE A 282 -4.44 11.30 -0.95
C ILE A 282 -4.64 12.26 0.21
N GLU A 283 -4.94 13.52 -0.11
CA GLU A 283 -5.18 14.55 0.91
C GLU A 283 -6.38 15.41 0.60
N ALA A 284 -7.12 15.77 1.65
CA ALA A 284 -8.23 16.69 1.57
C ALA A 284 -8.45 17.42 2.90
N SER A 285 -8.90 18.65 2.82
CA SER A 285 -9.26 19.45 3.99
C SER A 285 -10.58 20.17 3.78
N SER A 286 -11.34 20.32 4.86
CA SER A 286 -12.61 21.08 4.87
C SER A 286 -12.80 21.90 6.13
N ILE A 287 -13.72 22.85 6.05
CA ILE A 287 -14.03 23.76 7.16
C ILE A 287 -15.55 23.92 7.33
N ILE A 288 -16.00 23.86 8.60
CA ILE A 288 -17.34 24.28 9.01
C ILE A 288 -17.24 25.60 9.78
N TYR A 289 -17.83 26.66 9.28
CA TYR A 289 -17.88 27.93 9.97
C TYR A 289 -19.03 28.00 10.97
N PHE A 290 -18.78 28.51 12.17
CA PHE A 290 -19.81 28.79 13.21
C PHE A 290 -20.50 30.12 12.96
N LYS A 291 -21.44 30.16 12.02
CA LYS A 291 -22.15 31.41 11.62
C LYS A 291 -22.64 32.22 12.80
N ASN A 292 -23.25 31.55 13.79
CA ASN A 292 -23.77 32.24 14.98
C ASN A 292 -22.67 32.86 15.88
N ARG A 293 -21.49 32.21 15.99
CA ARG A 293 -20.35 32.76 16.73
C ARG A 293 -19.75 33.96 16.00
N ILE A 294 -19.63 33.88 14.68
CA ILE A 294 -19.12 34.94 13.81
C ILE A 294 -20.04 36.16 13.94
N GLN A 295 -21.37 36.00 13.82
CA GLN A 295 -22.34 37.08 13.96
C GLN A 295 -22.26 37.75 15.33
N ARG A 296 -22.17 36.99 16.43
CA ARG A 296 -22.00 37.54 17.77
C ARG A 296 -20.72 38.38 17.93
N ILE A 297 -19.63 37.94 17.34
CA ILE A 297 -18.36 38.67 17.37
C ILE A 297 -18.48 39.98 16.57
N ILE A 298 -19.07 39.92 15.38
CA ILE A 298 -19.29 41.15 14.55
C ILE A 298 -20.17 42.16 15.31
N VAL A 299 -21.30 41.74 15.87
CA VAL A 299 -22.20 42.61 16.62
C VAL A 299 -21.50 43.15 17.87
N GLY A 300 -20.78 42.34 18.61
CA GLY A 300 -20.02 42.75 19.78
C GLY A 300 -18.93 43.76 19.45
N SER A 301 -18.19 43.56 18.38
CA SER A 301 -17.17 44.49 17.91
C SER A 301 -17.77 45.83 17.46
N ALA A 302 -18.88 45.81 16.74
CA ALA A 302 -19.59 47.02 16.32
C ALA A 302 -20.08 47.84 17.55
N LEU A 303 -20.60 47.18 18.58
CA LEU A 303 -21.02 47.84 19.83
C LEU A 303 -19.83 48.47 20.56
N ILE A 304 -18.68 47.80 20.65
CA ILE A 304 -17.48 48.35 21.29
C ILE A 304 -16.98 49.59 20.52
N ILE A 305 -16.97 49.55 19.20
CA ILE A 305 -16.57 50.70 18.35
C ILE A 305 -17.55 51.86 18.60
N LEU A 306 -18.86 51.62 18.62
CA LEU A 306 -19.88 52.64 18.85
C LEU A 306 -19.71 53.29 20.21
N LEU A 307 -19.52 52.50 21.27
CA LEU A 307 -19.27 53.01 22.64
C LEU A 307 -17.98 53.86 22.68
N GLY A 308 -16.92 53.40 22.02
CA GLY A 308 -15.68 54.18 21.88
C GLY A 308 -15.88 55.55 21.25
N LEU A 309 -16.65 55.61 20.14
CA LEU A 309 -16.99 56.84 19.46
C LEU A 309 -17.84 57.81 20.36
N ILE A 310 -18.78 57.27 21.10
CA ILE A 310 -19.60 58.05 22.05
C ILE A 310 -18.72 58.65 23.15
N LEU A 311 -17.79 57.86 23.73
CA LEU A 311 -16.87 58.36 24.77
C LEU A 311 -15.95 59.48 24.25
N ILE A 312 -15.39 59.33 23.06
CA ILE A 312 -14.53 60.33 22.41
C ILE A 312 -15.34 61.61 22.13
N SER A 313 -16.57 61.48 21.63
CA SER A 313 -17.43 62.64 21.38
C SER A 313 -17.79 63.39 22.65
N LYS A 314 -18.01 62.67 23.77
CA LYS A 314 -18.31 63.28 25.09
C LYS A 314 -17.09 63.99 25.66
N GLN A 315 -15.89 63.48 25.52
CA GLN A 315 -14.64 64.15 25.93
C GLN A 315 -14.44 65.47 25.16
N ARG A 316 -14.66 65.48 23.82
CA ARG A 316 -14.50 66.65 23.00
C ARG A 316 -15.52 67.79 23.33
N LYS A 317 -16.67 67.49 23.91
CA LYS A 317 -17.63 68.46 24.34
C LYS A 317 -17.33 69.10 25.74
N ASN A 318 -16.48 68.43 26.51
CA ASN A 318 -16.10 68.88 27.86
C ASN A 318 -14.70 69.55 27.92
N SER A 319 -13.99 69.61 26.77
CA SER A 319 -12.78 70.39 26.54
C SER A 319 -13.14 71.66 25.74
#